data_fe1724c297d39170e164bc3def7ef91c
#
_entry.id   fe1724c297d39170e164bc3def7ef91c
#
_cell.length_a   1.000
_cell.length_b   1.000
_cell.length_c   1.000
_cell.angle_alpha   90.00
_cell.angle_beta   90.00
_cell.angle_gamma   90.00
#
_symmetry.space_group_name_H-M   'P 1'
#
loop_
_entity.id
_entity.type
_entity.pdbx_description
1 polymer ?
#
loop_
_entity_poly.entity_id
_entity_poly.type
_entity_poly.pdbx_seq_one_letter_code
_entity_poly.pdbx_strand_id
1 'polypeptide(L)'
;MKVLFIGNSHTYMNDMPRLAGEMISRVTGSACDVVALSYSGRSLKWHMEEEYFAVRFNILHGGYDFCVMQEVAHPMTDEGDTVRNAERIIGLCRKAGTVPVIFETWAEKAKPYNQAEMTRRYRALAQRTGALLAPIGETWERVMRDHPDIELYWKDGEHASPAGDYLAALVITRTLTGKVPGTDLNEALDFSPEEGFQPVREDPEDERITLPDGIIRAFHEALECRGG
;
A
#
# COMPACT_ATOMS: atom_id res chain seq x y z
N MET A 1 -15.63 -4.19 7.89
CA MET A 1 -14.61 -3.10 7.80
C MET A 1 -14.73 -2.44 6.45
N LYS A 2 -14.47 -1.15 6.36
CA LYS A 2 -14.46 -0.43 5.08
C LYS A 2 -13.20 0.42 4.97
N VAL A 3 -12.43 0.24 3.90
CA VAL A 3 -11.12 0.89 3.70
C VAL A 3 -11.12 1.72 2.43
N LEU A 4 -10.71 2.98 2.53
CA LEU A 4 -10.44 3.85 1.39
C LEU A 4 -8.94 3.86 1.10
N PHE A 5 -8.57 3.66 -0.15
CA PHE A 5 -7.21 3.86 -0.64
C PHE A 5 -7.15 5.14 -1.49
N ILE A 6 -6.16 5.97 -1.27
CA ILE A 6 -5.84 7.16 -2.07
C ILE A 6 -4.40 7.04 -2.51
N GLY A 7 -4.14 7.03 -3.82
CA GLY A 7 -2.78 6.86 -4.31
C GLY A 7 -2.65 6.87 -5.83
N ASN A 8 -1.71 6.09 -6.31
CA ASN A 8 -1.41 5.98 -7.74
C ASN A 8 -1.16 4.51 -8.13
N SER A 9 -0.39 4.25 -9.21
CA SER A 9 -0.11 2.90 -9.68
C SER A 9 0.53 1.98 -8.63
N HIS A 10 1.33 2.51 -7.71
CA HIS A 10 1.89 1.74 -6.60
C HIS A 10 0.82 1.28 -5.57
N THR A 11 -0.39 1.79 -5.66
CA THR A 11 -1.52 1.34 -4.86
C THR A 11 -2.40 0.35 -5.60
N TYR A 12 -2.71 0.60 -6.89
CA TYR A 12 -3.76 -0.16 -7.57
C TYR A 12 -3.25 -1.33 -8.43
N MET A 13 -1.94 -1.36 -8.78
CA MET A 13 -1.43 -2.46 -9.59
C MET A 13 -1.61 -3.81 -8.88
N ASN A 14 -1.73 -4.88 -9.68
CA ASN A 14 -2.04 -6.23 -9.20
C ASN A 14 -3.27 -6.29 -8.28
N ASP A 15 -4.17 -5.31 -8.39
CA ASP A 15 -5.37 -5.16 -7.55
C ASP A 15 -5.08 -5.26 -6.04
N MET A 16 -3.96 -4.67 -5.60
CA MET A 16 -3.48 -4.75 -4.21
C MET A 16 -4.55 -4.34 -3.18
N PRO A 17 -5.39 -3.29 -3.41
CA PRO A 17 -6.46 -2.95 -2.47
C PRO A 17 -7.46 -4.09 -2.25
N ARG A 18 -7.86 -4.82 -3.30
CA ARG A 18 -8.75 -5.97 -3.19
C ARG A 18 -8.08 -7.11 -2.43
N LEU A 19 -6.81 -7.40 -2.76
CA LEU A 19 -6.04 -8.41 -2.05
C LEU A 19 -5.94 -8.11 -0.55
N ALA A 20 -5.66 -6.85 -0.18
CA ALA A 20 -5.66 -6.41 1.21
C ALA A 20 -7.04 -6.61 1.87
N GLY A 21 -8.14 -6.28 1.16
CA GLY A 21 -9.50 -6.50 1.63
C GLY A 21 -9.83 -7.97 1.88
N GLU A 22 -9.37 -8.88 1.03
CA GLU A 22 -9.50 -10.33 1.21
C GLU A 22 -8.71 -10.82 2.43
N MET A 23 -7.46 -10.38 2.58
CA MET A 23 -6.63 -10.70 3.74
C MET A 23 -7.26 -10.21 5.05
N ILE A 24 -7.75 -8.96 5.06
CA ILE A 24 -8.45 -8.37 6.21
C ILE A 24 -9.71 -9.19 6.54
N SER A 25 -10.50 -9.55 5.53
CA SER A 25 -11.70 -10.37 5.71
C SER A 25 -11.36 -11.72 6.35
N ARG A 26 -10.28 -12.34 5.88
CA ARG A 26 -9.78 -13.63 6.39
C ARG A 26 -9.41 -13.54 7.88
N VAL A 27 -8.62 -12.53 8.28
CA VAL A 27 -8.12 -12.42 9.66
C VAL A 27 -9.15 -11.89 10.65
N THR A 28 -10.16 -11.16 10.18
CA THR A 28 -11.22 -10.60 11.02
C THR A 28 -12.46 -11.47 11.08
N GLY A 29 -12.64 -12.38 10.13
CA GLY A 29 -13.86 -13.18 9.99
C GLY A 29 -15.08 -12.38 9.51
N SER A 30 -14.89 -11.18 9.00
CA SER A 30 -15.94 -10.28 8.55
C SER A 30 -15.56 -9.61 7.23
N ALA A 31 -16.52 -9.38 6.35
CA ALA A 31 -16.28 -8.73 5.06
C ALA A 31 -15.57 -7.38 5.22
N CYS A 32 -14.63 -7.12 4.32
CA CYS A 32 -13.93 -5.87 4.19
C CYS A 32 -14.22 -5.27 2.80
N ASP A 33 -14.94 -4.16 2.77
CA ASP A 33 -15.19 -3.40 1.55
C ASP A 33 -14.01 -2.47 1.28
N VAL A 34 -13.53 -2.46 0.06
CA VAL A 34 -12.45 -1.55 -0.36
C VAL A 34 -12.92 -0.61 -1.46
N VAL A 35 -12.47 0.63 -1.39
CA VAL A 35 -12.66 1.65 -2.43
C VAL A 35 -11.31 2.28 -2.71
N ALA A 36 -10.97 2.47 -3.98
CA ALA A 36 -9.72 3.12 -4.37
C ALA A 36 -9.99 4.38 -5.20
N LEU A 37 -9.44 5.49 -4.75
CA LEU A 37 -9.27 6.73 -5.50
C LEU A 37 -7.80 6.80 -5.91
N SER A 38 -7.44 6.12 -6.99
CA SER A 38 -6.04 5.98 -7.41
C SER A 38 -5.91 6.29 -8.89
N TYR A 39 -4.92 7.12 -9.22
CA TYR A 39 -4.68 7.60 -10.58
C TYR A 39 -3.19 7.53 -10.91
N SER A 40 -2.86 7.00 -12.08
CA SER A 40 -1.47 6.74 -12.50
C SER A 40 -0.58 7.98 -12.35
N GLY A 41 0.54 7.84 -11.65
CA GLY A 41 1.56 8.88 -11.49
C GLY A 41 1.12 10.11 -10.67
N ARG A 42 -0.02 10.04 -9.96
CA ARG A 42 -0.55 11.21 -9.24
C ARG A 42 -0.09 11.25 -7.78
N SER A 43 0.20 12.48 -7.32
CA SER A 43 0.60 12.78 -5.95
C SER A 43 -0.61 13.09 -5.06
N LEU A 44 -0.42 13.11 -3.74
CA LEU A 44 -1.44 13.61 -2.81
C LEU A 44 -1.81 15.07 -3.08
N LYS A 45 -0.85 15.88 -3.59
CA LYS A 45 -1.14 17.24 -4.03
C LYS A 45 -2.17 17.25 -5.15
N TRP A 46 -1.97 16.45 -6.18
CA TRP A 46 -2.92 16.35 -7.28
C TRP A 46 -4.31 15.92 -6.81
N HIS A 47 -4.39 14.92 -5.94
CA HIS A 47 -5.67 14.49 -5.35
C HIS A 47 -6.38 15.62 -4.60
N MET A 48 -5.62 16.47 -3.91
CA MET A 48 -6.19 17.57 -3.11
C MET A 48 -6.42 18.86 -3.90
N GLU A 49 -5.96 18.96 -5.14
CA GLU A 49 -6.18 20.11 -6.02
C GLU A 49 -7.18 19.78 -7.12
N GLU A 50 -6.97 18.68 -7.86
CA GLU A 50 -7.79 18.32 -9.02
C GLU A 50 -9.01 17.46 -8.65
N GLU A 51 -8.84 16.52 -7.71
CA GLU A 51 -9.87 15.58 -7.27
C GLU A 51 -10.42 15.91 -5.85
N TYR A 52 -10.28 17.14 -5.42
CA TYR A 52 -10.62 17.54 -4.05
C TYR A 52 -12.03 17.14 -3.63
N PHE A 53 -13.02 17.30 -4.50
CA PHE A 53 -14.41 16.96 -4.16
C PHE A 53 -14.57 15.44 -4.01
N ALA A 54 -13.97 14.63 -4.90
CA ALA A 54 -14.01 13.18 -4.80
C ALA A 54 -13.38 12.71 -3.48
N VAL A 55 -12.19 13.19 -3.17
CA VAL A 55 -11.49 12.88 -1.91
C VAL A 55 -12.32 13.32 -0.70
N ARG A 56 -12.78 14.56 -0.69
CA ARG A 56 -13.52 15.14 0.44
C ARG A 56 -14.84 14.39 0.69
N PHE A 57 -15.63 14.16 -0.35
CA PHE A 57 -16.95 13.53 -0.16
C PHE A 57 -16.83 12.05 0.18
N ASN A 58 -15.88 11.33 -0.42
CA ASN A 58 -15.63 9.96 -0.02
C ASN A 58 -15.25 9.87 1.46
N ILE A 59 -14.27 10.65 1.92
CA ILE A 59 -13.86 10.60 3.32
C ILE A 59 -14.99 11.00 4.26
N LEU A 60 -15.68 12.12 4.00
CA LEU A 60 -16.67 12.65 4.94
C LEU A 60 -17.99 11.86 4.98
N HIS A 61 -18.34 11.16 3.92
CA HIS A 61 -19.66 10.54 3.78
C HIS A 61 -19.62 9.05 3.44
N GLY A 62 -18.43 8.49 3.16
CA GLY A 62 -18.27 7.09 2.77
C GLY A 62 -18.34 6.09 3.93
N GLY A 63 -18.18 6.55 5.18
CA GLY A 63 -18.25 5.69 6.37
C GLY A 63 -17.07 4.71 6.45
N TYR A 64 -15.87 5.16 6.14
CA TYR A 64 -14.67 4.33 6.19
C TYR A 64 -14.11 4.20 7.61
N ASP A 65 -13.67 3.01 7.96
CA ASP A 65 -12.91 2.76 9.19
C ASP A 65 -11.47 3.28 9.05
N PHE A 66 -10.87 3.08 7.87
CA PHE A 66 -9.50 3.49 7.56
C PHE A 66 -9.41 4.21 6.21
N CYS A 67 -8.45 5.13 6.10
CA CYS A 67 -8.04 5.76 4.85
C CYS A 67 -6.53 5.59 4.70
N VAL A 68 -6.12 4.72 3.78
CA VAL A 68 -4.72 4.46 3.43
C VAL A 68 -4.32 5.43 2.32
N MET A 69 -3.31 6.27 2.56
CA MET A 69 -2.85 7.26 1.60
C MET A 69 -1.41 7.02 1.18
N GLN A 70 -1.15 7.06 -0.12
CA GLN A 70 0.15 6.83 -0.73
C GLN A 70 0.54 8.04 -1.59
N GLU A 71 1.74 8.56 -1.35
CA GLU A 71 2.35 9.66 -2.12
C GLU A 71 3.05 9.12 -3.38
N VAL A 72 3.54 10.01 -4.23
CA VAL A 72 4.46 9.62 -5.33
C VAL A 72 5.58 8.75 -4.78
N ALA A 73 5.87 7.66 -5.49
CA ALA A 73 6.62 6.56 -4.92
C ALA A 73 8.06 6.92 -4.53
N HIS A 74 8.82 7.53 -5.43
CA HIS A 74 10.27 7.68 -5.16
C HIS A 74 10.93 8.80 -5.96
N PRO A 75 11.92 9.40 -5.32
CA PRO A 75 12.00 9.65 -3.90
C PRO A 75 10.90 10.64 -3.53
N MET A 76 10.56 10.76 -2.27
CA MET A 76 9.66 11.83 -1.79
C MET A 76 10.28 13.20 -2.18
N THR A 77 9.93 13.72 -3.38
CA THR A 77 10.66 14.80 -4.04
C THR A 77 10.36 16.19 -3.46
N ASP A 78 9.15 16.39 -2.98
CA ASP A 78 8.73 17.62 -2.31
C ASP A 78 8.11 17.30 -0.94
N GLU A 79 8.95 17.24 0.08
CA GLU A 79 8.53 16.96 1.44
C GLU A 79 7.48 17.98 1.96
N GLY A 80 7.60 19.25 1.57
CA GLY A 80 6.68 20.30 1.99
C GLY A 80 5.27 20.13 1.42
N ASP A 81 5.15 19.82 0.15
CA ASP A 81 3.86 19.57 -0.51
C ASP A 81 3.24 18.26 -0.04
N THR A 82 4.04 17.20 0.11
CA THR A 82 3.60 15.92 0.66
C THR A 82 3.02 16.08 2.05
N VAL A 83 3.76 16.71 2.96
CA VAL A 83 3.33 16.95 4.35
C VAL A 83 2.03 17.73 4.38
N ARG A 84 1.97 18.85 3.66
CA ARG A 84 0.78 19.72 3.62
C ARG A 84 -0.47 18.98 3.13
N ASN A 85 -0.36 18.21 2.05
CA ASN A 85 -1.51 17.54 1.48
C ASN A 85 -1.92 16.29 2.25
N ALA A 86 -0.96 15.56 2.82
CA ALA A 86 -1.25 14.50 3.78
C ALA A 86 -1.99 15.04 5.02
N GLU A 87 -1.56 16.17 5.58
CA GLU A 87 -2.25 16.81 6.72
C GLU A 87 -3.70 17.23 6.37
N ARG A 88 -3.94 17.69 5.15
CA ARG A 88 -5.31 18.02 4.68
C ARG A 88 -6.20 16.77 4.62
N ILE A 89 -5.71 15.66 4.07
CA ILE A 89 -6.43 14.38 4.02
C ILE A 89 -6.68 13.87 5.44
N ILE A 90 -5.66 13.85 6.28
CA ILE A 90 -5.75 13.44 7.70
C ILE A 90 -6.78 14.29 8.45
N GLY A 91 -6.83 15.59 8.19
CA GLY A 91 -7.82 16.49 8.76
C GLY A 91 -9.27 16.13 8.36
N LEU A 92 -9.49 15.68 7.12
CA LEU A 92 -10.79 15.17 6.68
C LEU A 92 -11.11 13.84 7.36
N CYS A 93 -10.16 12.92 7.44
CA CYS A 93 -10.31 11.63 8.11
C CYS A 93 -10.75 11.82 9.57
N ARG A 94 -10.08 12.69 10.32
CA ARG A 94 -10.43 12.99 11.72
C ARG A 94 -11.84 13.54 11.87
N LYS A 95 -12.29 14.40 10.95
CA LYS A 95 -13.66 14.92 10.95
C LYS A 95 -14.71 13.84 10.72
N ALA A 96 -14.37 12.81 9.96
CA ALA A 96 -15.24 11.67 9.64
C ALA A 96 -15.17 10.54 10.68
N GLY A 97 -14.23 10.57 11.62
CA GLY A 97 -13.95 9.44 12.51
C GLY A 97 -13.19 8.30 11.83
N THR A 98 -12.63 8.55 10.65
CA THR A 98 -11.82 7.60 9.87
C THR A 98 -10.39 7.61 10.37
N VAL A 99 -9.75 6.47 10.55
CA VAL A 99 -8.34 6.37 10.97
C VAL A 99 -7.43 6.57 9.74
N PRO A 100 -6.57 7.60 9.74
CA PRO A 100 -5.63 7.82 8.65
C PRO A 100 -4.42 6.89 8.76
N VAL A 101 -4.00 6.34 7.62
CA VAL A 101 -2.86 5.44 7.50
C VAL A 101 -1.95 5.93 6.37
N ILE A 102 -0.68 6.08 6.66
CA ILE A 102 0.34 6.42 5.68
C ILE A 102 0.93 5.13 5.11
N PHE A 103 0.89 5.00 3.80
CA PHE A 103 1.51 3.93 3.06
C PHE A 103 2.97 4.33 2.77
N GLU A 104 3.94 3.70 3.42
CA GLU A 104 5.34 3.88 3.11
C GLU A 104 5.70 3.10 1.85
N THR A 105 6.09 3.80 0.77
CA THR A 105 6.53 3.17 -0.47
C THR A 105 7.97 2.66 -0.35
N TRP A 106 8.36 1.81 -1.29
CA TRP A 106 9.72 1.28 -1.45
C TRP A 106 10.54 2.13 -2.44
N ALA A 107 11.86 2.07 -2.33
CA ALA A 107 12.77 2.71 -3.27
C ALA A 107 12.81 1.93 -4.60
N GLU A 108 13.09 2.60 -5.71
CA GLU A 108 13.34 1.93 -6.98
C GLU A 108 14.55 0.98 -6.89
N LYS A 109 14.49 -0.14 -7.61
CA LYS A 109 15.51 -1.20 -7.58
C LYS A 109 16.92 -0.69 -7.91
N ALA A 110 17.00 0.28 -8.82
CA ALA A 110 18.26 0.91 -9.23
C ALA A 110 18.87 1.83 -8.16
N LYS A 111 18.07 2.27 -7.16
CA LYS A 111 18.49 3.23 -6.13
C LYS A 111 18.04 2.80 -4.73
N PRO A 112 18.40 1.58 -4.28
CA PRO A 112 17.94 1.05 -2.99
C PRO A 112 18.41 1.90 -1.79
N TYR A 113 19.51 2.65 -1.95
CA TYR A 113 20.02 3.56 -0.94
C TYR A 113 19.08 4.71 -0.56
N ASN A 114 18.05 4.98 -1.37
CA ASN A 114 17.03 5.97 -1.06
C ASN A 114 16.08 5.52 0.06
N GLN A 115 15.96 4.21 0.31
CA GLN A 115 14.98 3.68 1.26
C GLN A 115 15.14 4.25 2.66
N ALA A 116 16.37 4.33 3.16
CA ALA A 116 16.63 4.85 4.51
C ALA A 116 16.10 6.28 4.71
N GLU A 117 16.29 7.15 3.72
CA GLU A 117 15.79 8.52 3.77
C GLU A 117 14.26 8.58 3.59
N MET A 118 13.70 7.77 2.71
CA MET A 118 12.25 7.65 2.53
C MET A 118 11.59 7.21 3.84
N THR A 119 12.08 6.15 4.46
CA THR A 119 11.62 5.65 5.76
C THR A 119 11.67 6.74 6.83
N ARG A 120 12.79 7.47 6.92
CA ARG A 120 12.92 8.58 7.88
C ARG A 120 11.81 9.63 7.68
N ARG A 121 11.52 10.01 6.45
CA ARG A 121 10.48 11.00 6.11
C ARG A 121 9.08 10.51 6.42
N TYR A 122 8.76 9.28 6.04
CA TYR A 122 7.46 8.67 6.33
C TYR A 122 7.22 8.52 7.84
N ARG A 123 8.23 8.09 8.59
CA ARG A 123 8.16 8.02 10.06
C ARG A 123 7.97 9.41 10.69
N ALA A 124 8.68 10.43 10.22
CA ALA A 124 8.52 11.80 10.69
C ALA A 124 7.10 12.33 10.42
N LEU A 125 6.55 12.05 9.22
CA LEU A 125 5.18 12.41 8.87
C LEU A 125 4.16 11.71 9.78
N ALA A 126 4.30 10.40 9.99
CA ALA A 126 3.42 9.63 10.88
C ALA A 126 3.49 10.16 12.32
N GLN A 127 4.69 10.39 12.85
CA GLN A 127 4.88 10.93 14.20
C GLN A 127 4.27 12.34 14.35
N ARG A 128 4.50 13.21 13.38
CA ARG A 128 3.98 14.59 13.37
C ARG A 128 2.45 14.61 13.33
N THR A 129 1.85 13.73 12.57
CA THR A 129 0.41 13.73 12.33
C THR A 129 -0.36 12.79 13.25
N GLY A 130 0.29 11.84 13.92
CA GLY A 130 -0.37 10.79 14.67
C GLY A 130 -1.18 9.82 13.80
N ALA A 131 -0.91 9.75 12.49
CA ALA A 131 -1.44 8.74 11.59
C ALA A 131 -0.72 7.40 11.82
N LEU A 132 -1.38 6.28 11.52
CA LEU A 132 -0.71 5.00 11.47
C LEU A 132 0.28 4.97 10.30
N LEU A 133 1.33 4.18 10.41
CA LEU A 133 2.28 3.91 9.34
C LEU A 133 2.22 2.44 8.94
N ALA A 134 1.97 2.17 7.67
CA ALA A 134 2.17 0.87 7.06
C ALA A 134 3.60 0.82 6.50
N PRO A 135 4.56 0.17 7.18
CA PRO A 135 5.98 0.25 6.87
C PRO A 135 6.37 -0.73 5.74
N ILE A 136 5.77 -0.54 4.56
CA ILE A 136 5.94 -1.46 3.44
C ILE A 136 7.37 -1.38 2.91
N GLY A 137 7.90 -0.16 2.70
CA GLY A 137 9.26 0.03 2.19
C GLY A 137 10.33 -0.57 3.09
N GLU A 138 10.21 -0.43 4.42
CA GLU A 138 11.13 -1.08 5.37
C GLU A 138 11.03 -2.61 5.31
N THR A 139 9.82 -3.15 5.17
CA THR A 139 9.61 -4.60 5.08
C THR A 139 10.13 -5.13 3.74
N TRP A 140 9.95 -4.37 2.67
CA TRP A 140 10.49 -4.65 1.34
C TRP A 140 12.02 -4.75 1.37
N GLU A 141 12.69 -3.72 1.91
CA GLU A 141 14.16 -3.70 2.07
C GLU A 141 14.65 -4.93 2.86
N ARG A 142 13.92 -5.31 3.90
CA ARG A 142 14.25 -6.49 4.71
C ARG A 142 14.15 -7.78 3.89
N VAL A 143 13.05 -7.97 3.16
CA VAL A 143 12.90 -9.14 2.28
C VAL A 143 14.00 -9.19 1.24
N MET A 144 14.29 -8.08 0.56
CA MET A 144 15.35 -8.01 -0.45
C MET A 144 16.75 -8.33 0.11
N ARG A 145 17.00 -7.95 1.36
CA ARG A 145 18.28 -8.24 2.03
C ARG A 145 18.40 -9.69 2.44
N ASP A 146 17.36 -10.25 3.05
CA ASP A 146 17.38 -11.56 3.68
C ASP A 146 17.03 -12.70 2.70
N HIS A 147 16.31 -12.38 1.62
CA HIS A 147 15.85 -13.29 0.56
C HIS A 147 16.05 -12.68 -0.82
N PRO A 148 17.32 -12.49 -1.28
CA PRO A 148 17.64 -11.78 -2.52
C PRO A 148 17.18 -12.49 -3.80
N ASP A 149 16.76 -13.73 -3.70
CA ASP A 149 16.16 -14.54 -4.77
C ASP A 149 14.68 -14.28 -5.00
N ILE A 150 14.01 -13.54 -4.09
CA ILE A 150 12.61 -13.16 -4.25
C ILE A 150 12.52 -11.85 -5.04
N GLU A 151 11.92 -11.90 -6.23
CA GLU A 151 11.70 -10.70 -7.04
C GLU A 151 10.42 -9.99 -6.63
N LEU A 152 10.58 -8.84 -5.98
CA LEU A 152 9.45 -8.00 -5.55
C LEU A 152 9.08 -6.93 -6.57
N TYR A 153 9.98 -6.63 -7.51
CA TYR A 153 9.74 -5.60 -8.51
C TYR A 153 9.16 -6.18 -9.80
N TRP A 154 8.37 -5.38 -10.45
CA TRP A 154 8.00 -5.59 -11.84
C TRP A 154 9.21 -5.34 -12.76
N LYS A 155 9.07 -5.65 -14.05
CA LYS A 155 10.14 -5.53 -15.05
C LYS A 155 10.77 -4.14 -15.16
N ASP A 156 10.04 -3.11 -14.78
CA ASP A 156 10.52 -1.72 -14.80
C ASP A 156 11.45 -1.38 -13.62
N GLY A 157 11.48 -2.21 -12.59
CA GLY A 157 12.27 -1.98 -11.39
C GLY A 157 11.73 -0.90 -10.46
N GLU A 158 10.48 -0.47 -10.66
CA GLU A 158 9.80 0.56 -9.88
C GLU A 158 8.52 0.04 -9.25
N HIS A 159 7.61 -0.50 -10.06
CA HIS A 159 6.34 -1.05 -9.58
C HIS A 159 6.53 -2.42 -8.92
N ALA A 160 5.53 -2.82 -8.17
CA ALA A 160 5.49 -4.13 -7.55
C ALA A 160 5.20 -5.24 -8.57
N SER A 161 5.87 -6.39 -8.42
CA SER A 161 5.40 -7.65 -8.96
C SER A 161 4.16 -8.13 -8.17
N PRO A 162 3.45 -9.17 -8.62
CA PRO A 162 2.39 -9.78 -7.80
C PRO A 162 2.86 -10.19 -6.39
N ALA A 163 4.10 -10.67 -6.26
CA ALA A 163 4.69 -10.99 -4.95
C ALA A 163 4.92 -9.73 -4.10
N GLY A 164 5.39 -8.64 -4.73
CA GLY A 164 5.57 -7.35 -4.07
C GLY A 164 4.26 -6.77 -3.54
N ASP A 165 3.19 -6.81 -4.34
CA ASP A 165 1.87 -6.32 -3.88
C ASP A 165 1.22 -7.25 -2.86
N TYR A 166 1.49 -8.56 -2.91
CA TYR A 166 1.11 -9.45 -1.83
C TYR A 166 1.78 -9.06 -0.50
N LEU A 167 3.08 -8.75 -0.53
CA LEU A 167 3.80 -8.24 0.65
C LEU A 167 3.20 -6.93 1.15
N ALA A 168 2.89 -5.99 0.24
CA ALA A 168 2.24 -4.73 0.60
C ALA A 168 0.87 -4.95 1.27
N ALA A 169 0.05 -5.84 0.71
CA ALA A 169 -1.25 -6.20 1.27
C ALA A 169 -1.13 -6.84 2.67
N LEU A 170 -0.12 -7.71 2.89
CA LEU A 170 0.18 -8.28 4.21
C LEU A 170 0.52 -7.21 5.24
N VAL A 171 1.40 -6.27 4.88
CA VAL A 171 1.82 -5.16 5.77
C VAL A 171 0.63 -4.28 6.12
N ILE A 172 -0.21 -3.93 5.13
CA ILE A 172 -1.43 -3.16 5.33
C ILE A 172 -2.37 -3.92 6.28
N THR A 173 -2.65 -5.19 5.98
CA THR A 173 -3.53 -6.04 6.81
C THR A 173 -3.06 -6.05 8.26
N ARG A 174 -1.77 -6.27 8.49
CA ARG A 174 -1.19 -6.23 9.85
C ARG A 174 -1.34 -4.87 10.50
N THR A 175 -1.11 -3.78 9.75
CA THR A 175 -1.22 -2.42 10.27
C THR A 175 -2.64 -2.09 10.72
N LEU A 176 -3.64 -2.52 9.94
CA LEU A 176 -5.05 -2.20 10.23
C LEU A 176 -5.67 -3.13 11.29
N THR A 177 -5.22 -4.38 11.39
CA THR A 177 -5.88 -5.41 12.22
C THR A 177 -5.02 -5.94 13.37
N GLY A 178 -3.72 -5.68 13.33
CA GLY A 178 -2.74 -6.31 14.24
C GLY A 178 -2.46 -7.78 13.92
N LYS A 179 -3.03 -8.34 12.85
CA LYS A 179 -2.95 -9.75 12.47
C LYS A 179 -2.48 -9.89 11.03
N VAL A 180 -1.97 -11.07 10.68
CA VAL A 180 -1.71 -11.50 9.30
C VAL A 180 -2.45 -12.81 9.02
N PRO A 181 -2.88 -13.08 7.77
CA PRO A 181 -3.45 -14.38 7.42
C PRO A 181 -2.43 -15.50 7.62
N GLY A 182 -2.91 -16.74 7.69
CA GLY A 182 -2.02 -17.91 7.72
C GLY A 182 -1.26 -18.07 6.39
N THR A 183 -0.22 -18.90 6.42
CA THR A 183 0.61 -19.19 5.24
C THR A 183 -0.11 -20.04 4.18
N ASP A 184 -1.33 -20.48 4.47
CA ASP A 184 -2.22 -21.18 3.54
C ASP A 184 -2.84 -20.24 2.48
N LEU A 185 -2.81 -18.93 2.73
CA LEU A 185 -3.22 -17.94 1.74
C LEU A 185 -2.00 -17.55 0.89
N ASN A 186 -1.81 -18.23 -0.22
CA ASN A 186 -0.64 -18.09 -1.08
C ASN A 186 -0.97 -17.56 -2.50
N GLU A 187 -2.16 -17.01 -2.69
CA GLU A 187 -2.60 -16.47 -3.97
C GLU A 187 -2.35 -14.95 -4.05
N ALA A 188 -1.96 -14.50 -5.21
CA ALA A 188 -1.88 -13.10 -5.58
C ALA A 188 -2.55 -12.87 -6.93
N LEU A 189 -2.96 -11.65 -7.19
CA LEU A 189 -3.53 -11.27 -8.48
C LEU A 189 -2.43 -10.86 -9.45
N ASP A 190 -2.53 -11.36 -10.67
CA ASP A 190 -1.65 -10.96 -11.77
C ASP A 190 -2.33 -9.89 -12.63
N PHE A 191 -2.18 -8.64 -12.25
CA PHE A 191 -2.55 -7.48 -13.06
C PHE A 191 -1.32 -6.81 -13.66
N SER A 192 -0.33 -7.59 -14.03
CA SER A 192 0.88 -7.06 -14.64
C SER A 192 0.55 -6.17 -15.83
N PRO A 193 0.89 -4.88 -15.79
CA PRO A 193 0.61 -3.98 -16.90
C PRO A 193 1.47 -4.39 -18.09
N GLU A 194 0.84 -4.73 -19.18
CA GLU A 194 1.51 -4.74 -20.47
C GLU A 194 1.62 -3.30 -20.97
N GLU A 195 2.82 -2.87 -21.33
CA GLU A 195 3.10 -1.57 -21.97
C GLU A 195 2.59 -0.32 -21.22
N GLY A 196 2.60 -0.33 -19.91
CA GLY A 196 2.23 0.84 -19.10
C GLY A 196 0.73 1.11 -19.01
N PHE A 197 -0.10 0.24 -19.58
CA PHE A 197 -1.54 0.26 -19.42
C PHE A 197 -2.01 -0.83 -18.46
N GLN A 198 -2.94 -0.47 -17.60
CA GLN A 198 -3.68 -1.46 -16.85
C GLN A 198 -4.73 -2.06 -17.77
N PRO A 199 -4.71 -3.35 -18.04
CA PRO A 199 -5.84 -3.98 -18.67
C PRO A 199 -7.04 -3.87 -17.71
N VAL A 200 -8.14 -3.32 -18.20
CA VAL A 200 -9.44 -3.51 -17.56
C VAL A 200 -9.82 -4.96 -17.88
N ARG A 201 -9.71 -5.83 -16.91
CA ARG A 201 -10.04 -7.25 -17.09
C ARG A 201 -11.46 -7.49 -16.61
N GLU A 202 -12.20 -8.26 -17.39
CA GLU A 202 -13.63 -8.54 -17.14
C GLU A 202 -13.83 -9.46 -15.94
N ASP A 203 -12.89 -10.39 -15.71
CA ASP A 203 -12.91 -11.30 -14.57
C ASP A 203 -11.53 -11.40 -13.89
N PRO A 204 -11.30 -10.64 -12.81
CA PRO A 204 -10.04 -10.67 -12.10
C PRO A 204 -9.75 -11.99 -11.37
N GLU A 205 -10.73 -12.87 -11.19
CA GLU A 205 -10.48 -14.15 -10.53
C GLU A 205 -9.71 -15.14 -11.42
N ASP A 206 -9.84 -15.00 -12.75
CA ASP A 206 -9.09 -15.82 -13.70
C ASP A 206 -7.58 -15.55 -13.73
N GLU A 207 -7.12 -14.58 -12.92
CA GLU A 207 -5.76 -14.05 -12.95
C GLU A 207 -5.01 -14.21 -11.65
N ARG A 208 -5.55 -15.01 -10.78
CA ARG A 208 -4.85 -15.36 -9.56
C ARG A 208 -3.66 -16.23 -9.87
N ILE A 209 -2.51 -15.84 -9.38
CA ILE A 209 -1.31 -16.66 -9.39
C ILE A 209 -1.05 -17.21 -8.00
N THR A 210 -0.54 -18.43 -7.91
CA THR A 210 -0.15 -19.03 -6.65
C THR A 210 1.31 -18.72 -6.39
N LEU A 211 1.60 -18.07 -5.27
CA LEU A 211 2.97 -17.82 -4.83
C LEU A 211 3.54 -19.08 -4.18
N PRO A 212 4.82 -19.41 -4.42
CA PRO A 212 5.50 -20.49 -3.72
C PRO A 212 5.46 -20.30 -2.19
N ASP A 213 5.21 -21.39 -1.46
CA ASP A 213 5.16 -21.37 0.02
C ASP A 213 6.40 -20.77 0.67
N GLY A 214 7.56 -20.93 0.05
CA GLY A 214 8.81 -20.32 0.51
C GLY A 214 8.77 -18.80 0.53
N ILE A 215 8.13 -18.19 -0.47
CA ILE A 215 7.95 -16.73 -0.56
C ILE A 215 7.03 -16.26 0.59
N ILE A 216 5.91 -16.95 0.79
CA ILE A 216 4.97 -16.58 1.85
C ILE A 216 5.61 -16.67 3.22
N ARG A 217 6.39 -17.74 3.48
CA ARG A 217 7.14 -17.87 4.74
C ARG A 217 8.15 -16.74 4.95
N ALA A 218 8.91 -16.38 3.92
CA ALA A 218 9.86 -15.27 3.98
C ALA A 218 9.16 -13.95 4.33
N PHE A 219 7.97 -13.71 3.79
CA PHE A 219 7.19 -12.52 4.14
C PHE A 219 6.73 -12.51 5.60
N HIS A 220 6.29 -13.65 6.11
CA HIS A 220 5.92 -13.79 7.52
C HIS A 220 7.12 -13.55 8.45
N GLU A 221 8.28 -14.14 8.14
CA GLU A 221 9.53 -13.92 8.89
C GLU A 221 9.91 -12.43 8.89
N ALA A 222 9.83 -11.77 7.74
CA ALA A 222 10.12 -10.35 7.64
C ALA A 222 9.16 -9.48 8.47
N LEU A 223 7.91 -9.90 8.64
CA LEU A 223 6.94 -9.20 9.49
C LEU A 223 7.16 -9.45 10.98
N GLU A 224 7.65 -10.62 11.38
CA GLU A 224 7.88 -10.96 12.80
C GLU A 224 9.10 -10.25 13.38
N CYS A 225 10.12 -9.99 12.59
CA CYS A 225 11.30 -9.25 13.01
C CYS A 225 10.92 -7.79 13.31
N ARG A 226 10.51 -7.52 14.56
CA ARG A 226 10.40 -6.16 15.06
C ARG A 226 11.81 -5.58 15.10
N GLY A 227 12.05 -4.50 14.37
CA GLY A 227 13.29 -3.73 14.52
C GLY A 227 13.46 -3.39 16.00
N GLY A 228 14.60 -3.80 16.56
CA GLY A 228 15.01 -3.48 17.91
C GLY A 228 15.28 -2.00 18.10
#